data_92fa5ad81fa4dbf96b09ee7b1f72a485
#
_entry.id   92fa5ad81fa4dbf96b09ee7b1f72a485
#
_cell.length_a   1.000
_cell.length_b   1.000
_cell.length_c   1.000
_cell.angle_alpha   90.00
_cell.angle_beta   90.00
_cell.angle_gamma   90.00
#
_symmetry.space_group_name_H-M   'P 1'
#
loop_
_entity.id
_entity.type
_entity.pdbx_description
1 polymer ?
#
loop_
_entity_poly.entity_id
_entity_poly.type
_entity_poly.pdbx_seq_one_letter_code
_entity_poly.pdbx_strand_id
1 'polypeptide(L)'
;MKILVIRRDNIGDLVCTTPMLSALRQHFPQAWIGILVNAYNAEVLYGNPDLDEVFVYRKAKHRAAGSSKWRIWLETARLMLRLRRRGIDLAIVASPGGERYARMVGARRIIRDKPGQPAHEVERCCALLAPLGLPLAPGPLTPGPLTLRPQPRVVQRLQLAWAAFPGAPGPVLGVHVSSRKATQRWPAEAFAELIRRVLESGQIGRVLLFWSPGAAHHPLHPGDDEKAAAILAACAGLPVLPVVTGALAELVAGLSLADLVFCSDGGAMHIAAGLGKPIVCMFGDSPPAQWHPWGVPHVVLQTPARVVSAITVPEAQQAITQLLPLAGRAGSQP
;
A
#
# COMPACT_ATOMS: atom_id res chain seq x y z
N MET A 1 -22.68 -7.38 18.25
CA MET A 1 -21.76 -6.24 18.49
C MET A 1 -21.46 -5.56 17.17
N LYS A 2 -21.39 -4.23 17.13
CA LYS A 2 -21.07 -3.43 15.95
C LYS A 2 -19.79 -2.64 16.18
N ILE A 3 -18.76 -2.95 15.40
CA ILE A 3 -17.42 -2.39 15.51
C ILE A 3 -17.18 -1.45 14.33
N LEU A 4 -16.71 -0.23 14.58
CA LEU A 4 -16.28 0.70 13.56
C LEU A 4 -14.80 1.02 13.73
N VAL A 5 -13.99 0.63 12.74
CA VAL A 5 -12.58 1.05 12.65
C VAL A 5 -12.50 2.39 11.92
N ILE A 6 -11.68 3.30 12.39
CA ILE A 6 -11.49 4.63 11.78
C ILE A 6 -10.01 4.78 11.40
N ARG A 7 -9.72 4.68 10.08
CA ARG A 7 -8.37 4.85 9.51
C ARG A 7 -8.41 5.84 8.35
N ARG A 8 -7.83 7.01 8.55
CA ARG A 8 -8.03 8.17 7.67
C ARG A 8 -6.74 8.71 7.04
N ASP A 9 -5.65 7.98 7.17
CA ASP A 9 -4.29 8.42 6.82
C ASP A 9 -3.93 8.06 5.38
N ASN A 10 -2.71 7.58 5.16
CA ASN A 10 -2.20 7.24 3.84
C ASN A 10 -2.54 5.79 3.45
N ILE A 11 -2.12 5.38 2.27
CA ILE A 11 -2.32 4.02 1.75
C ILE A 11 -1.61 3.00 2.64
N GLY A 12 -0.31 3.22 2.93
CA GLY A 12 0.48 2.32 3.76
C GLY A 12 -0.11 2.10 5.14
N ASP A 13 -0.53 3.20 5.79
CA ASP A 13 -1.23 3.15 7.09
C ASP A 13 -2.47 2.26 7.04
N LEU A 14 -3.28 2.36 5.98
CA LEU A 14 -4.50 1.57 5.84
C LEU A 14 -4.17 0.09 5.59
N VAL A 15 -3.18 -0.20 4.75
CA VAL A 15 -2.72 -1.58 4.51
C VAL A 15 -2.19 -2.21 5.80
N CYS A 16 -1.37 -1.49 6.57
CA CYS A 16 -0.86 -1.96 7.87
C CYS A 16 -1.97 -2.19 8.93
N THR A 17 -3.19 -1.73 8.66
CA THR A 17 -4.34 -1.98 9.55
C THR A 17 -5.01 -3.34 9.28
N THR A 18 -4.76 -3.97 8.11
CA THR A 18 -5.46 -5.21 7.74
C THR A 18 -5.25 -6.38 8.71
N PRO A 19 -4.08 -6.62 9.32
CA PRO A 19 -3.92 -7.66 10.34
C PRO A 19 -4.79 -7.44 11.58
N MET A 20 -5.00 -6.18 11.98
CA MET A 20 -5.93 -5.84 13.06
C MET A 20 -7.39 -6.17 12.68
N LEU A 21 -7.78 -5.97 11.42
CA LEU A 21 -9.12 -6.34 10.94
C LEU A 21 -9.31 -7.85 10.99
N SER A 22 -8.32 -8.63 10.56
CA SER A 22 -8.35 -10.09 10.61
C SER A 22 -8.43 -10.60 12.06
N ALA A 23 -7.67 -10.01 12.98
CA ALA A 23 -7.75 -10.33 14.39
C ALA A 23 -9.14 -10.03 14.98
N LEU A 24 -9.75 -8.89 14.61
CA LEU A 24 -11.12 -8.55 15.01
C LEU A 24 -12.13 -9.57 14.50
N ARG A 25 -12.03 -9.98 13.23
CA ARG A 25 -12.94 -10.98 12.64
C ARG A 25 -12.79 -12.35 13.31
N GLN A 26 -11.57 -12.78 13.58
CA GLN A 26 -11.30 -14.04 14.26
C GLN A 26 -11.91 -14.08 15.68
N HIS A 27 -11.76 -13.00 16.44
CA HIS A 27 -12.26 -12.94 17.82
C HIS A 27 -13.75 -12.63 17.92
N PHE A 28 -14.29 -11.92 16.94
CA PHE A 28 -15.71 -11.54 16.88
C PHE A 28 -16.35 -11.99 15.57
N PRO A 29 -16.44 -13.30 15.28
CA PRO A 29 -16.87 -13.82 13.98
C PRO A 29 -18.28 -13.37 13.59
N GLN A 30 -19.15 -13.10 14.56
CA GLN A 30 -20.53 -12.66 14.37
C GLN A 30 -20.71 -11.13 14.50
N ALA A 31 -19.63 -10.38 14.75
CA ALA A 31 -19.75 -8.94 14.84
C ALA A 31 -19.89 -8.32 13.45
N TRP A 32 -20.69 -7.27 13.36
CA TRP A 32 -20.60 -6.38 12.21
C TRP A 32 -19.34 -5.50 12.35
N ILE A 33 -18.46 -5.54 11.36
CA ILE A 33 -17.20 -4.79 11.32
C ILE A 33 -17.23 -3.86 10.11
N GLY A 34 -17.32 -2.57 10.39
CA GLY A 34 -17.21 -1.52 9.37
C GLY A 34 -15.92 -0.72 9.51
N ILE A 35 -15.48 -0.10 8.42
CA ILE A 35 -14.32 0.80 8.45
C ILE A 35 -14.64 2.14 7.79
N LEU A 36 -14.19 3.23 8.41
CA LEU A 36 -14.28 4.59 7.86
C LEU A 36 -12.90 5.01 7.32
N VAL A 37 -12.83 5.22 6.00
CA VAL A 37 -11.59 5.50 5.27
C VAL A 37 -11.72 6.72 4.36
N ASN A 38 -10.60 7.15 3.80
CA ASN A 38 -10.51 8.21 2.81
C ASN A 38 -10.86 7.71 1.40
N ALA A 39 -11.46 8.54 0.57
CA ALA A 39 -11.80 8.18 -0.80
C ALA A 39 -10.55 7.76 -1.62
N TYR A 40 -9.40 8.35 -1.33
CA TYR A 40 -8.20 8.10 -2.12
C TYR A 40 -7.52 6.74 -1.83
N ASN A 41 -7.78 6.11 -0.69
CA ASN A 41 -7.15 4.84 -0.30
C ASN A 41 -8.13 3.67 -0.13
N ALA A 42 -9.44 3.91 -0.29
CA ALA A 42 -10.48 2.92 -0.05
C ALA A 42 -10.35 1.64 -0.90
N GLU A 43 -9.82 1.78 -2.13
CA GLU A 43 -9.70 0.67 -3.09
C GLU A 43 -8.78 -0.47 -2.62
N VAL A 44 -7.83 -0.21 -1.68
CA VAL A 44 -7.00 -1.27 -1.10
C VAL A 44 -7.80 -2.28 -0.27
N LEU A 45 -9.01 -1.93 0.14
CA LEU A 45 -9.89 -2.80 0.92
C LEU A 45 -10.86 -3.59 0.05
N TYR A 46 -10.71 -3.56 -1.28
CA TYR A 46 -11.55 -4.31 -2.18
C TYR A 46 -11.58 -5.80 -1.81
N GLY A 47 -12.78 -6.36 -1.64
CA GLY A 47 -12.95 -7.78 -1.33
C GLY A 47 -12.31 -8.25 -0.03
N ASN A 48 -12.00 -7.35 0.91
CA ASN A 48 -11.47 -7.74 2.21
C ASN A 48 -12.51 -8.56 2.98
N PRO A 49 -12.22 -9.84 3.33
CA PRO A 49 -13.20 -10.76 3.92
C PRO A 49 -13.55 -10.43 5.37
N ASP A 50 -12.73 -9.63 6.04
CA ASP A 50 -12.88 -9.29 7.44
C ASP A 50 -13.83 -8.11 7.69
N LEU A 51 -14.27 -7.45 6.60
CA LEU A 51 -15.12 -6.28 6.63
C LEU A 51 -16.52 -6.57 6.07
N ASP A 52 -17.54 -6.09 6.77
CA ASP A 52 -18.92 -6.11 6.27
C ASP A 52 -19.25 -4.85 5.45
N GLU A 53 -18.61 -3.71 5.77
CA GLU A 53 -18.90 -2.46 5.06
C GLU A 53 -17.73 -1.47 5.11
N VAL A 54 -17.43 -0.84 3.98
CA VAL A 54 -16.43 0.22 3.86
C VAL A 54 -17.14 1.57 3.67
N PHE A 55 -16.92 2.49 4.59
CA PHE A 55 -17.45 3.85 4.55
C PHE A 55 -16.38 4.81 4.06
N VAL A 56 -16.71 5.51 2.98
CA VAL A 56 -15.77 6.40 2.30
C VAL A 56 -16.19 7.85 2.51
N TYR A 57 -15.29 8.67 3.01
CA TYR A 57 -15.50 10.12 3.06
C TYR A 57 -14.44 10.86 2.22
N ARG A 58 -14.80 12.04 1.74
CA ARG A 58 -13.88 12.90 0.97
C ARG A 58 -13.27 13.96 1.88
N LYS A 59 -11.94 14.11 1.83
CA LYS A 59 -11.27 15.26 2.48
C LYS A 59 -11.46 16.51 1.61
N ALA A 60 -11.84 17.62 2.22
CA ALA A 60 -11.99 18.90 1.52
C ALA A 60 -10.69 19.37 0.83
N LYS A 61 -9.51 18.94 1.32
CA LYS A 61 -8.19 19.19 0.73
C LYS A 61 -8.00 18.58 -0.66
N HIS A 62 -8.64 17.43 -0.94
CA HIS A 62 -8.49 16.65 -2.19
C HIS A 62 -9.72 16.82 -3.11
N ARG A 63 -10.35 17.98 -3.07
CA ARG A 63 -11.49 18.26 -3.93
C ARG A 63 -11.01 18.55 -5.36
N ALA A 64 -11.75 18.05 -6.34
CA ALA A 64 -11.59 18.51 -7.72
C ALA A 64 -11.93 20.00 -7.82
N ALA A 65 -11.25 20.72 -8.72
CA ALA A 65 -11.57 22.11 -9.01
C ALA A 65 -13.07 22.24 -9.33
N GLY A 66 -13.77 23.18 -8.67
CA GLY A 66 -15.20 23.40 -8.87
C GLY A 66 -16.15 22.65 -7.93
N SER A 67 -15.69 21.69 -7.11
CA SER A 67 -16.58 21.01 -6.16
C SER A 67 -16.90 21.89 -4.95
N SER A 68 -18.21 22.01 -4.62
CA SER A 68 -18.70 22.83 -3.51
C SER A 68 -18.31 22.24 -2.14
N LYS A 69 -17.73 23.06 -1.25
CA LYS A 69 -17.43 22.66 0.14
C LYS A 69 -18.69 22.19 0.88
N TRP A 70 -19.84 22.82 0.62
CA TRP A 70 -21.13 22.49 1.21
C TRP A 70 -21.60 21.07 0.85
N ARG A 71 -21.40 20.65 -0.39
CA ARG A 71 -21.74 19.30 -0.83
C ARG A 71 -20.94 18.26 -0.08
N ILE A 72 -19.62 18.44 0.03
CA ILE A 72 -18.75 17.53 0.78
C ILE A 72 -19.15 17.48 2.26
N TRP A 73 -19.51 18.63 2.84
CA TRP A 73 -19.98 18.67 4.21
C TRP A 73 -21.30 17.93 4.40
N LEU A 74 -22.28 18.14 3.50
CA LEU A 74 -23.57 17.42 3.53
C LEU A 74 -23.38 15.91 3.34
N GLU A 75 -22.52 15.48 2.43
CA GLU A 75 -22.20 14.06 2.22
C GLU A 75 -21.59 13.46 3.50
N THR A 76 -20.65 14.16 4.12
CA THR A 76 -20.05 13.74 5.39
C THR A 76 -21.07 13.69 6.53
N ALA A 77 -21.94 14.70 6.66
CA ALA A 77 -22.98 14.74 7.68
C ALA A 77 -24.00 13.58 7.50
N ARG A 78 -24.42 13.30 6.27
CA ARG A 78 -25.29 12.16 5.96
C ARG A 78 -24.62 10.82 6.30
N LEU A 79 -23.32 10.69 6.01
CA LEU A 79 -22.54 9.51 6.35
C LEU A 79 -22.48 9.31 7.87
N MET A 80 -22.17 10.38 8.62
CA MET A 80 -22.12 10.32 10.08
C MET A 80 -23.49 9.97 10.69
N LEU A 81 -24.57 10.52 10.13
CA LEU A 81 -25.93 10.21 10.57
C LEU A 81 -26.31 8.73 10.28
N ARG A 82 -25.92 8.22 9.11
CA ARG A 82 -26.09 6.79 8.76
C ARG A 82 -25.37 5.87 9.76
N LEU A 83 -24.10 6.17 10.07
CA LEU A 83 -23.32 5.44 11.06
C LEU A 83 -23.91 5.55 12.46
N ARG A 84 -24.38 6.74 12.87
CA ARG A 84 -25.03 6.96 14.17
C ARG A 84 -26.30 6.14 14.30
N ARG A 85 -27.15 6.07 13.24
CA ARG A 85 -28.38 5.27 13.23
C ARG A 85 -28.11 3.77 13.30
N ARG A 86 -26.91 3.33 12.89
CA ARG A 86 -26.50 1.93 13.01
C ARG A 86 -26.25 1.52 14.45
N GLY A 87 -25.94 2.45 15.35
CA GLY A 87 -25.68 2.19 16.77
C GLY A 87 -24.36 1.46 16.95
N ILE A 88 -23.25 2.19 16.92
CA ILE A 88 -21.90 1.64 17.06
C ILE A 88 -21.61 1.32 18.51
N ASP A 89 -21.30 0.07 18.83
CA ASP A 89 -20.94 -0.35 20.19
C ASP A 89 -19.48 0.01 20.51
N LEU A 90 -18.59 -0.20 19.55
CA LEU A 90 -17.15 0.01 19.71
C LEU A 90 -16.57 0.77 18.50
N ALA A 91 -15.89 1.88 18.73
CA ALA A 91 -15.05 2.54 17.74
C ALA A 91 -13.57 2.34 18.07
N ILE A 92 -12.78 1.87 17.10
CA ILE A 92 -11.33 1.75 17.19
C ILE A 92 -10.71 2.80 16.30
N VAL A 93 -10.02 3.77 16.91
CA VAL A 93 -9.44 4.91 16.23
C VAL A 93 -7.94 4.68 16.02
N ALA A 94 -7.59 4.26 14.83
CA ALA A 94 -6.21 3.95 14.43
C ALA A 94 -5.51 5.13 13.71
N SER A 95 -6.15 6.32 13.67
CA SER A 95 -5.58 7.50 13.00
C SER A 95 -5.70 8.77 13.83
N PRO A 96 -4.73 9.69 13.76
CA PRO A 96 -4.81 10.99 14.42
C PRO A 96 -6.09 11.76 14.04
N GLY A 97 -6.73 12.36 15.02
CA GLY A 97 -7.95 13.16 14.83
C GLY A 97 -9.18 12.34 14.40
N GLY A 98 -9.12 11.01 14.45
CA GLY A 98 -10.26 10.12 14.19
C GLY A 98 -11.30 10.12 15.31
N GLU A 99 -10.92 10.47 16.54
CA GLU A 99 -11.77 10.45 17.73
C GLU A 99 -13.03 11.31 17.58
N ARG A 100 -12.92 12.48 16.93
CA ARG A 100 -14.09 13.32 16.65
C ARG A 100 -15.17 12.58 15.85
N TYR A 101 -14.80 11.72 14.91
CA TYR A 101 -15.74 10.93 14.12
C TYR A 101 -16.38 9.83 14.98
N ALA A 102 -15.58 9.17 15.84
CA ALA A 102 -16.11 8.19 16.79
C ALA A 102 -17.17 8.82 17.73
N ARG A 103 -16.94 10.04 18.19
CA ARG A 103 -17.92 10.80 18.99
C ARG A 103 -19.14 11.21 18.16
N MET A 104 -18.94 11.68 16.92
CA MET A 104 -20.04 12.10 16.03
C MET A 104 -20.99 10.93 15.71
N VAL A 105 -20.48 9.73 15.53
CA VAL A 105 -21.30 8.53 15.30
C VAL A 105 -21.94 7.98 16.58
N GLY A 106 -21.60 8.55 17.74
CA GLY A 106 -22.17 8.13 19.02
C GLY A 106 -21.72 6.76 19.49
N ALA A 107 -20.46 6.38 19.21
CA ALA A 107 -19.92 5.11 19.68
C ALA A 107 -19.95 5.01 21.22
N ARG A 108 -20.44 3.89 21.74
CA ARG A 108 -20.58 3.66 23.19
C ARG A 108 -19.23 3.51 23.89
N ARG A 109 -18.27 2.86 23.23
CA ARG A 109 -16.88 2.72 23.69
C ARG A 109 -15.94 3.16 22.59
N ILE A 110 -14.88 3.88 22.96
CA ILE A 110 -13.86 4.36 22.03
C ILE A 110 -12.50 3.88 22.52
N ILE A 111 -11.82 3.11 21.66
CA ILE A 111 -10.41 2.77 21.84
C ILE A 111 -9.61 3.63 20.88
N ARG A 112 -8.54 4.23 21.37
CA ARG A 112 -7.65 5.08 20.59
C ARG A 112 -6.19 4.76 20.87
N ASP A 113 -5.35 5.11 19.91
CA ASP A 113 -3.91 5.03 20.06
C ASP A 113 -3.43 5.92 21.23
N LYS A 114 -2.52 5.36 22.01
CA LYS A 114 -1.79 6.11 23.03
C LYS A 114 -0.40 6.37 22.47
N PRO A 115 0.17 7.58 22.67
CA PRO A 115 1.58 7.81 22.38
C PRO A 115 2.40 6.74 23.10
N GLY A 116 3.10 5.91 22.35
CA GLY A 116 3.79 4.75 22.88
C GLY A 116 5.16 4.56 22.23
N GLN A 117 5.79 3.45 22.53
CA GLN A 117 7.11 3.09 22.04
C GLN A 117 7.13 2.97 20.50
N PRO A 118 8.25 3.28 19.85
CA PRO A 118 8.43 3.02 18.44
C PRO A 118 8.30 1.51 18.17
N ALA A 119 7.26 1.15 17.45
CA ALA A 119 6.98 -0.21 17.00
C ALA A 119 6.61 -0.14 15.52
N HIS A 120 6.66 -1.27 14.83
CA HIS A 120 6.15 -1.32 13.46
C HIS A 120 4.66 -0.92 13.42
N GLU A 121 4.24 -0.23 12.38
CA GLU A 121 2.86 0.31 12.27
C GLU A 121 1.79 -0.79 12.40
N VAL A 122 2.07 -2.00 11.93
CA VAL A 122 1.20 -3.17 12.10
C VAL A 122 1.04 -3.53 13.57
N GLU A 123 2.15 -3.59 14.32
CA GLU A 123 2.14 -3.90 15.76
C GLU A 123 1.39 -2.82 16.53
N ARG A 124 1.60 -1.55 16.16
CA ARG A 124 0.88 -0.41 16.75
C ARG A 124 -0.62 -0.51 16.52
N CYS A 125 -1.06 -0.90 15.32
CA CYS A 125 -2.48 -1.11 15.03
C CYS A 125 -3.05 -2.27 15.85
N CYS A 126 -2.36 -3.41 15.93
CA CYS A 126 -2.82 -4.57 16.68
C CYS A 126 -2.85 -4.31 18.20
N ALA A 127 -1.94 -3.51 18.72
CA ALA A 127 -1.91 -3.12 20.13
C ALA A 127 -3.19 -2.37 20.58
N LEU A 128 -3.94 -1.76 19.64
CA LEU A 128 -5.25 -1.17 19.93
C LEU A 128 -6.28 -2.20 20.41
N LEU A 129 -6.06 -3.49 20.19
CA LEU A 129 -6.96 -4.55 20.64
C LEU A 129 -6.70 -4.97 22.09
N ALA A 130 -5.58 -4.60 22.69
CA ALA A 130 -5.24 -4.98 24.07
C ALA A 130 -6.33 -4.63 25.13
N PRO A 131 -7.02 -3.47 25.07
CA PRO A 131 -8.07 -3.13 26.02
C PRO A 131 -9.33 -4.01 25.89
N LEU A 132 -9.42 -4.88 24.88
CA LEU A 132 -10.53 -5.81 24.71
C LEU A 132 -10.32 -7.12 25.48
N GLY A 133 -9.16 -7.30 26.14
CA GLY A 133 -8.82 -8.52 26.88
C GLY A 133 -8.68 -9.72 25.95
N LEU A 134 -8.47 -9.49 24.65
CA LEU A 134 -8.31 -10.57 23.70
C LEU A 134 -7.02 -11.31 24.00
N PRO A 135 -7.04 -12.64 24.15
CA PRO A 135 -5.82 -13.42 24.08
C PRO A 135 -5.31 -13.30 22.65
N LEU A 136 -4.43 -12.36 22.45
CA LEU A 136 -3.59 -12.37 21.29
C LEU A 136 -2.79 -13.65 21.44
N ALA A 137 -2.87 -14.58 20.49
CA ALA A 137 -2.46 -15.99 20.58
C ALA A 137 -1.28 -16.26 21.54
N PRO A 138 -1.18 -17.42 22.21
CA PRO A 138 -0.16 -17.67 23.23
C PRO A 138 1.23 -17.45 22.62
N GLY A 139 1.84 -16.29 22.93
CA GLY A 139 3.10 -15.81 22.36
C GLY A 139 3.10 -14.28 22.22
N PRO A 140 4.25 -13.65 22.00
CA PRO A 140 4.27 -12.25 21.63
C PRO A 140 3.39 -12.10 20.38
N LEU A 141 2.50 -11.13 20.41
CA LEU A 141 1.64 -10.73 19.31
C LEU A 141 2.41 -10.76 17.99
N THR A 142 2.26 -11.85 17.25
CA THR A 142 2.71 -11.86 15.87
C THR A 142 1.48 -11.52 15.02
N PRO A 143 1.28 -10.26 14.65
CA PRO A 143 0.20 -9.91 13.76
C PRO A 143 0.33 -10.74 12.48
N GLY A 144 -0.80 -11.20 11.96
CA GLY A 144 -0.84 -11.93 10.70
C GLY A 144 -0.27 -11.12 9.52
N PRO A 145 -0.19 -11.71 8.34
CA PRO A 145 0.25 -11.02 7.13
C PRO A 145 -0.72 -9.91 6.76
N LEU A 146 -0.22 -8.95 6.00
CA LEU A 146 -1.07 -7.98 5.31
C LEU A 146 -1.92 -8.72 4.27
N THR A 147 -3.15 -8.28 4.06
CA THR A 147 -4.06 -8.95 3.13
C THR A 147 -4.70 -7.95 2.17
N LEU A 148 -4.43 -8.10 0.88
CA LEU A 148 -5.07 -7.38 -0.21
C LEU A 148 -5.56 -8.31 -1.29
N ARG A 149 -6.63 -7.90 -1.99
CA ARG A 149 -7.18 -8.62 -3.14
C ARG A 149 -7.23 -7.70 -4.36
N PRO A 150 -6.61 -8.09 -5.47
CA PRO A 150 -6.73 -7.32 -6.69
C PRO A 150 -8.13 -7.49 -7.30
N GLN A 151 -8.62 -6.46 -8.00
CA GLN A 151 -9.89 -6.53 -8.71
C GLN A 151 -9.73 -7.41 -9.97
N PRO A 152 -10.48 -8.53 -10.12
CA PRO A 152 -10.27 -9.49 -11.21
C PRO A 152 -10.38 -8.88 -12.62
N ARG A 153 -11.33 -7.96 -12.82
CA ARG A 153 -11.50 -7.28 -14.12
C ARG A 153 -10.30 -6.42 -14.51
N VAL A 154 -9.65 -5.78 -13.52
CA VAL A 154 -8.46 -4.95 -13.76
C VAL A 154 -7.26 -5.85 -14.05
N VAL A 155 -7.11 -6.95 -13.29
CA VAL A 155 -6.07 -7.95 -13.56
C VAL A 155 -6.20 -8.51 -14.97
N GLN A 156 -7.41 -8.95 -15.36
CA GLN A 156 -7.66 -9.50 -16.70
C GLN A 156 -7.29 -8.51 -17.81
N ARG A 157 -7.67 -7.24 -17.67
CA ARG A 157 -7.30 -6.18 -18.63
C ARG A 157 -5.78 -6.05 -18.79
N LEU A 158 -5.03 -6.04 -17.66
CA LEU A 158 -3.59 -5.95 -17.68
C LEU A 158 -2.95 -7.22 -18.24
N GLN A 159 -3.49 -8.41 -17.96
CA GLN A 159 -3.02 -9.67 -18.52
C GLN A 159 -3.18 -9.73 -20.04
N LEU A 160 -4.26 -9.20 -20.59
CA LEU A 160 -4.46 -9.12 -22.04
C LEU A 160 -3.43 -8.19 -22.70
N ALA A 161 -3.17 -7.02 -22.10
CA ALA A 161 -2.11 -6.12 -22.57
C ALA A 161 -0.72 -6.79 -22.47
N TRP A 162 -0.51 -7.54 -21.41
CA TRP A 162 0.71 -8.30 -21.16
C TRP A 162 0.93 -9.42 -22.18
N ALA A 163 -0.11 -10.19 -22.52
CA ALA A 163 -0.01 -11.32 -23.46
C ALA A 163 0.46 -10.89 -24.85
N ALA A 164 0.15 -9.66 -25.26
CA ALA A 164 0.59 -9.08 -26.53
C ALA A 164 2.03 -8.51 -26.45
N PHE A 165 2.64 -8.45 -25.26
CA PHE A 165 3.94 -7.82 -25.05
C PHE A 165 5.06 -8.86 -25.06
N PRO A 166 6.08 -8.70 -25.93
CA PRO A 166 7.18 -9.66 -26.03
C PRO A 166 8.01 -9.71 -24.73
N GLY A 167 8.60 -10.86 -24.45
CA GLY A 167 9.51 -11.02 -23.31
C GLY A 167 10.02 -12.45 -23.21
N ALA A 168 11.16 -12.62 -22.55
CA ALA A 168 11.73 -13.93 -22.27
C ALA A 168 10.94 -14.66 -21.16
N PRO A 169 10.98 -16.01 -21.12
CA PRO A 169 10.57 -16.75 -19.95
C PRO A 169 11.38 -16.33 -18.73
N GLY A 170 10.75 -16.28 -17.56
CA GLY A 170 11.44 -15.93 -16.31
C GLY A 170 10.59 -15.06 -15.39
N PRO A 171 11.11 -14.75 -14.19
CA PRO A 171 10.45 -13.91 -13.23
C PRO A 171 10.13 -12.50 -13.76
N VAL A 172 9.08 -11.95 -13.26
CA VAL A 172 8.58 -10.62 -13.58
C VAL A 172 8.95 -9.64 -12.47
N LEU A 173 9.73 -8.62 -12.79
CA LEU A 173 10.08 -7.56 -11.85
C LEU A 173 9.11 -6.38 -11.99
N GLY A 174 8.40 -6.07 -10.90
CA GLY A 174 7.64 -4.83 -10.78
C GLY A 174 8.54 -3.70 -10.30
N VAL A 175 8.69 -2.63 -11.07
CA VAL A 175 9.47 -1.43 -10.71
C VAL A 175 8.54 -0.25 -10.55
N HIS A 176 8.40 0.29 -9.33
CA HIS A 176 7.59 1.47 -9.07
C HIS A 176 8.49 2.70 -8.84
N VAL A 177 8.38 3.70 -9.73
CA VAL A 177 9.33 4.83 -9.78
C VAL A 177 8.85 6.09 -9.06
N SER A 178 7.58 6.12 -8.64
CA SER A 178 7.01 7.31 -8.02
C SER A 178 7.23 7.37 -6.52
N SER A 179 7.59 8.53 -6.03
CA SER A 179 7.62 8.84 -4.60
C SER A 179 7.27 10.30 -4.35
N ARG A 180 6.52 10.54 -3.28
CA ARG A 180 6.09 11.88 -2.90
C ARG A 180 7.21 12.72 -2.28
N LYS A 181 8.05 12.09 -1.44
CA LYS A 181 9.15 12.78 -0.75
C LYS A 181 10.38 12.85 -1.63
N ALA A 182 11.05 13.99 -1.63
CA ALA A 182 12.30 14.18 -2.39
C ALA A 182 13.40 13.20 -1.96
N THR A 183 13.51 12.92 -0.66
CA THR A 183 14.49 11.97 -0.08
C THR A 183 14.28 10.53 -0.52
N GLN A 184 13.12 10.21 -1.09
CA GLN A 184 12.74 8.87 -1.57
C GLN A 184 12.72 8.78 -3.11
N ARG A 185 13.19 9.81 -3.82
CA ARG A 185 13.23 9.83 -5.28
C ARG A 185 14.58 9.35 -5.81
N TRP A 186 14.60 8.21 -6.47
CA TRP A 186 15.76 7.71 -7.19
C TRP A 186 15.81 8.31 -8.60
N PRO A 187 17.00 8.60 -9.17
CA PRO A 187 17.14 9.17 -10.51
C PRO A 187 16.56 8.26 -11.61
N ALA A 188 16.06 8.86 -12.70
CA ALA A 188 15.55 8.12 -13.84
C ALA A 188 16.63 7.25 -14.50
N GLU A 189 17.85 7.79 -14.62
CA GLU A 189 19.03 7.14 -15.19
C GLU A 189 19.40 5.89 -14.39
N ALA A 190 19.29 5.94 -13.05
CA ALA A 190 19.59 4.80 -12.19
C ALA A 190 18.52 3.70 -12.34
N PHE A 191 17.23 4.05 -12.45
CA PHE A 191 16.20 3.08 -12.78
C PHE A 191 16.43 2.41 -14.14
N ALA A 192 16.72 3.20 -15.18
CA ALA A 192 16.98 2.68 -16.51
C ALA A 192 18.20 1.75 -16.54
N GLU A 193 19.28 2.14 -15.87
CA GLU A 193 20.48 1.31 -15.76
C GLU A 193 20.20 0.00 -15.02
N LEU A 194 19.47 0.04 -13.90
CA LEU A 194 19.08 -1.16 -13.16
C LEU A 194 18.24 -2.10 -14.05
N ILE A 195 17.22 -1.57 -14.73
CA ILE A 195 16.34 -2.34 -15.61
C ILE A 195 17.16 -3.04 -16.72
N ARG A 196 18.06 -2.30 -17.37
CA ARG A 196 18.94 -2.91 -18.41
C ARG A 196 19.77 -4.04 -17.83
N ARG A 197 20.47 -3.82 -16.71
CA ARG A 197 21.33 -4.84 -16.09
C ARG A 197 20.59 -6.10 -15.67
N VAL A 198 19.40 -5.99 -15.07
CA VAL A 198 18.66 -7.17 -14.62
C VAL A 198 18.08 -7.97 -15.79
N LEU A 199 17.71 -7.30 -16.90
CA LEU A 199 17.25 -7.96 -18.12
C LEU A 199 18.42 -8.61 -18.90
N GLU A 200 19.54 -7.91 -19.06
CA GLU A 200 20.74 -8.41 -19.72
C GLU A 200 21.35 -9.62 -18.98
N SER A 201 21.23 -9.68 -17.66
CA SER A 201 21.68 -10.84 -16.88
C SER A 201 20.86 -12.13 -17.15
N GLY A 202 19.72 -12.03 -17.82
CA GLY A 202 18.79 -13.12 -18.05
C GLY A 202 18.04 -13.64 -16.81
N GLN A 203 18.25 -13.01 -15.65
CA GLN A 203 17.60 -13.39 -14.39
C GLN A 203 16.13 -12.95 -14.34
N ILE A 204 15.78 -11.90 -15.04
CA ILE A 204 14.43 -11.33 -15.15
C ILE A 204 13.97 -11.44 -16.60
N GLY A 205 12.79 -12.01 -16.81
CA GLY A 205 12.22 -12.17 -18.15
C GLY A 205 11.53 -10.88 -18.65
N ARG A 206 10.95 -10.12 -17.77
CA ARG A 206 10.16 -8.89 -18.08
C ARG A 206 10.14 -7.93 -16.92
N VAL A 207 9.91 -6.65 -17.23
CA VAL A 207 9.71 -5.59 -16.23
C VAL A 207 8.34 -4.95 -16.42
N LEU A 208 7.61 -4.74 -15.31
CA LEU A 208 6.45 -3.86 -15.22
C LEU A 208 6.90 -2.53 -14.64
N LEU A 209 6.82 -1.47 -15.41
CA LEU A 209 7.18 -0.13 -14.94
C LEU A 209 5.94 0.63 -14.48
N PHE A 210 5.84 0.90 -13.19
CA PHE A 210 4.71 1.59 -12.57
C PHE A 210 5.05 3.03 -12.23
N TRP A 211 4.13 3.94 -12.51
CA TRP A 211 4.23 5.32 -12.04
C TRP A 211 2.87 5.97 -11.81
N SER A 212 2.85 6.99 -10.97
CA SER A 212 1.70 7.88 -10.79
C SER A 212 1.66 8.91 -11.91
N PRO A 213 0.58 9.02 -12.69
CA PRO A 213 0.50 9.96 -13.80
C PRO A 213 0.46 11.42 -13.34
N GLY A 214 0.90 12.32 -14.21
CA GLY A 214 0.85 13.76 -14.01
C GLY A 214 2.23 14.42 -13.97
N ALA A 215 2.21 15.74 -13.88
CA ALA A 215 3.42 16.56 -13.88
C ALA A 215 4.15 16.51 -12.54
N ALA A 216 5.48 16.50 -12.57
CA ALA A 216 6.34 16.40 -11.40
C ALA A 216 6.17 17.54 -10.38
N HIS A 217 5.73 18.71 -10.84
CA HIS A 217 5.56 19.92 -10.01
C HIS A 217 4.16 20.09 -9.39
N HIS A 218 3.27 19.09 -9.50
CA HIS A 218 1.95 19.19 -8.89
C HIS A 218 2.06 19.25 -7.35
N PRO A 219 1.50 20.30 -6.68
CA PRO A 219 1.80 20.61 -5.28
C PRO A 219 1.30 19.58 -4.26
N LEU A 220 0.30 18.79 -4.62
CA LEU A 220 -0.31 17.80 -3.73
C LEU A 220 0.00 16.35 -4.12
N HIS A 221 0.10 16.09 -5.41
CA HIS A 221 0.31 14.77 -5.97
C HIS A 221 1.27 14.88 -7.16
N PRO A 222 2.59 15.01 -6.92
CA PRO A 222 3.56 15.03 -7.98
C PRO A 222 3.47 13.74 -8.78
N GLY A 223 3.30 13.87 -10.10
CA GLY A 223 3.34 12.77 -11.03
C GLY A 223 4.76 12.52 -11.53
N ASP A 224 4.94 11.45 -12.29
CA ASP A 224 6.24 11.04 -12.79
C ASP A 224 6.19 10.69 -14.30
N ASP A 225 5.31 11.33 -15.09
CA ASP A 225 5.18 11.06 -16.53
C ASP A 225 6.50 11.31 -17.27
N GLU A 226 7.17 12.43 -17.01
CA GLU A 226 8.46 12.79 -17.64
C GLU A 226 9.55 11.78 -17.26
N LYS A 227 9.58 11.37 -15.98
CA LYS A 227 10.53 10.38 -15.47
C LYS A 227 10.30 9.01 -16.11
N ALA A 228 9.04 8.58 -16.19
CA ALA A 228 8.67 7.31 -16.81
C ALA A 228 9.03 7.32 -18.32
N ALA A 229 8.76 8.42 -19.02
CA ALA A 229 9.11 8.57 -20.42
C ALA A 229 10.63 8.48 -20.65
N ALA A 230 11.44 9.11 -19.80
CA ALA A 230 12.90 9.03 -19.88
C ALA A 230 13.41 7.59 -19.66
N ILE A 231 12.85 6.87 -18.67
CA ILE A 231 13.20 5.47 -18.42
C ILE A 231 12.81 4.59 -19.60
N LEU A 232 11.60 4.72 -20.13
CA LEU A 232 11.13 3.94 -21.26
C LEU A 232 11.95 4.19 -22.53
N ALA A 233 12.33 5.44 -22.79
CA ALA A 233 13.21 5.80 -23.91
C ALA A 233 14.59 5.15 -23.76
N ALA A 234 15.18 5.18 -22.56
CA ALA A 234 16.49 4.56 -22.29
C ALA A 234 16.44 3.02 -22.31
N CYS A 235 15.26 2.42 -22.18
CA CYS A 235 15.02 0.97 -22.23
C CYS A 235 14.33 0.54 -23.53
N ALA A 236 14.39 1.35 -24.58
CA ALA A 236 13.75 1.03 -25.86
C ALA A 236 14.24 -0.32 -26.42
N GLY A 237 13.31 -1.16 -26.88
CA GLY A 237 13.60 -2.51 -27.37
C GLY A 237 13.74 -3.60 -26.30
N LEU A 238 13.76 -3.22 -25.02
CA LEU A 238 13.76 -4.18 -23.91
C LEU A 238 12.33 -4.57 -23.48
N PRO A 239 12.11 -5.74 -22.85
CA PRO A 239 10.80 -6.19 -22.39
C PRO A 239 10.33 -5.43 -21.13
N VAL A 240 10.08 -4.11 -21.28
CA VAL A 240 9.59 -3.21 -20.24
C VAL A 240 8.19 -2.75 -20.58
N LEU A 241 7.18 -3.27 -19.87
CA LEU A 241 5.77 -2.91 -20.07
C LEU A 241 5.41 -1.69 -19.21
N PRO A 242 4.96 -0.58 -19.83
CA PRO A 242 4.46 0.58 -19.09
C PRO A 242 3.10 0.32 -18.45
N VAL A 243 2.98 0.62 -17.16
CA VAL A 243 1.73 0.50 -16.40
C VAL A 243 1.43 1.82 -15.70
N VAL A 244 0.65 2.66 -16.34
CA VAL A 244 0.19 3.93 -15.75
C VAL A 244 -0.82 3.62 -14.63
N THR A 245 -0.58 4.13 -13.43
CA THR A 245 -1.44 3.87 -12.26
C THR A 245 -2.28 5.10 -11.90
N GLY A 246 -3.25 5.42 -12.76
CA GLY A 246 -4.21 6.52 -12.53
C GLY A 246 -5.21 6.23 -11.43
N ALA A 247 -5.53 4.96 -11.21
CA ALA A 247 -6.34 4.46 -10.10
C ALA A 247 -5.54 3.49 -9.22
N LEU A 248 -5.86 3.47 -7.94
CA LEU A 248 -5.18 2.60 -6.98
C LEU A 248 -5.42 1.11 -7.30
N ALA A 249 -6.60 0.77 -7.83
CA ALA A 249 -6.91 -0.58 -8.29
C ALA A 249 -5.97 -1.06 -9.41
N GLU A 250 -5.46 -0.15 -10.26
CA GLU A 250 -4.48 -0.47 -11.30
C GLU A 250 -3.12 -0.82 -10.71
N LEU A 251 -2.69 -0.09 -9.69
CA LEU A 251 -1.46 -0.40 -8.97
C LEU A 251 -1.56 -1.76 -8.25
N VAL A 252 -2.66 -2.02 -7.55
CA VAL A 252 -2.89 -3.30 -6.86
C VAL A 252 -2.90 -4.46 -7.87
N ALA A 253 -3.64 -4.32 -8.97
CA ALA A 253 -3.72 -5.35 -10.00
C ALA A 253 -2.38 -5.56 -10.71
N GLY A 254 -1.67 -4.49 -11.06
CA GLY A 254 -0.37 -4.58 -11.71
C GLY A 254 0.69 -5.24 -10.82
N LEU A 255 0.79 -4.83 -9.55
CA LEU A 255 1.72 -5.43 -8.60
C LEU A 255 1.40 -6.91 -8.31
N SER A 256 0.13 -7.33 -8.44
CA SER A 256 -0.23 -8.75 -8.29
C SER A 256 0.37 -9.64 -9.39
N LEU A 257 0.67 -9.08 -10.55
CA LEU A 257 1.29 -9.78 -11.69
C LEU A 257 2.82 -9.85 -11.61
N ALA A 258 3.46 -9.11 -10.70
CA ALA A 258 4.89 -9.19 -10.48
C ALA A 258 5.24 -10.38 -9.56
N ASP A 259 6.43 -10.94 -9.75
CA ASP A 259 7.00 -12.00 -8.87
C ASP A 259 7.88 -11.40 -7.77
N LEU A 260 8.47 -10.23 -8.03
CA LEU A 260 9.33 -9.46 -7.14
C LEU A 260 9.07 -7.97 -7.40
N VAL A 261 9.17 -7.15 -6.36
CA VAL A 261 8.93 -5.69 -6.48
C VAL A 261 10.16 -4.91 -6.04
N PHE A 262 10.53 -3.89 -6.82
CA PHE A 262 11.53 -2.88 -6.51
C PHE A 262 10.87 -1.51 -6.42
N CYS A 263 10.95 -0.85 -5.27
CA CYS A 263 10.30 0.45 -5.07
C CYS A 263 10.95 1.24 -3.92
N SER A 264 10.62 2.51 -3.79
CA SER A 264 10.90 3.29 -2.58
C SER A 264 9.84 3.05 -1.51
N ASP A 265 10.16 3.35 -0.23
CA ASP A 265 9.20 3.40 0.86
C ASP A 265 7.99 4.25 0.50
N GLY A 266 6.80 3.69 0.66
CA GLY A 266 5.53 4.32 0.32
C GLY A 266 4.38 3.35 0.11
N GLY A 267 3.27 3.86 -0.43
CA GLY A 267 2.04 3.07 -0.61
C GLY A 267 2.23 1.81 -1.46
N ALA A 268 3.04 1.89 -2.53
CA ALA A 268 3.30 0.75 -3.41
C ALA A 268 4.01 -0.40 -2.69
N MET A 269 4.96 -0.10 -1.82
CA MET A 269 5.67 -1.08 -0.99
C MET A 269 4.71 -1.86 -0.09
N HIS A 270 3.83 -1.17 0.62
CA HIS A 270 2.85 -1.83 1.50
C HIS A 270 1.82 -2.62 0.70
N ILE A 271 1.41 -2.14 -0.48
CA ILE A 271 0.53 -2.88 -1.38
C ILE A 271 1.21 -4.18 -1.84
N ALA A 272 2.48 -4.12 -2.27
CA ALA A 272 3.23 -5.30 -2.66
C ALA A 272 3.36 -6.31 -1.51
N ALA A 273 3.61 -5.84 -0.27
CA ALA A 273 3.63 -6.66 0.92
C ALA A 273 2.26 -7.32 1.18
N GLY A 274 1.15 -6.56 1.03
CA GLY A 274 -0.21 -7.07 1.17
C GLY A 274 -0.62 -8.08 0.10
N LEU A 275 0.09 -8.10 -1.02
CA LEU A 275 -0.05 -9.09 -2.09
C LEU A 275 0.92 -10.27 -1.93
N GLY A 276 1.67 -10.33 -0.83
CA GLY A 276 2.61 -11.41 -0.54
C GLY A 276 3.88 -11.41 -1.40
N LYS A 277 4.25 -10.28 -2.01
CA LYS A 277 5.40 -10.22 -2.92
C LYS A 277 6.71 -10.01 -2.16
N PRO A 278 7.81 -10.66 -2.55
CA PRO A 278 9.15 -10.27 -2.13
C PRO A 278 9.47 -8.85 -2.58
N ILE A 279 10.17 -8.06 -1.75
CA ILE A 279 10.37 -6.63 -2.00
C ILE A 279 11.80 -6.19 -1.75
N VAL A 280 12.42 -5.54 -2.72
CA VAL A 280 13.58 -4.66 -2.48
C VAL A 280 13.06 -3.24 -2.34
N CYS A 281 13.27 -2.63 -1.18
CA CYS A 281 12.76 -1.30 -0.89
C CYS A 281 13.87 -0.31 -0.49
N MET A 282 13.82 0.86 -1.09
CA MET A 282 14.71 1.97 -0.81
C MET A 282 14.11 2.92 0.22
N PHE A 283 14.84 3.19 1.28
CA PHE A 283 14.43 4.11 2.34
C PHE A 283 15.26 5.39 2.31
N GLY A 284 14.58 6.52 2.33
CA GLY A 284 15.17 7.83 2.57
C GLY A 284 15.19 8.16 4.06
N ASP A 285 14.52 9.24 4.44
CA ASP A 285 14.42 9.76 5.82
C ASP A 285 13.47 8.98 6.74
N SER A 286 12.64 8.10 6.21
CA SER A 286 11.71 7.29 6.98
C SER A 286 12.44 6.22 7.80
N PRO A 287 11.99 5.90 9.03
CA PRO A 287 12.58 4.85 9.85
C PRO A 287 12.14 3.45 9.37
N PRO A 288 13.05 2.59 8.89
CA PRO A 288 12.71 1.23 8.47
C PRO A 288 12.10 0.39 9.59
N ALA A 289 12.52 0.58 10.84
CA ALA A 289 11.98 -0.14 11.99
C ALA A 289 10.44 0.02 12.11
N GLN A 290 9.90 1.17 11.67
CA GLN A 290 8.45 1.44 11.72
C GLN A 290 7.72 1.02 10.45
N TRP A 291 8.39 1.02 9.28
CA TRP A 291 7.72 0.99 7.99
C TRP A 291 8.21 -0.08 7.03
N HIS A 292 9.17 -0.94 7.40
CA HIS A 292 9.64 -2.01 6.49
C HIS A 292 8.47 -2.88 5.97
N PRO A 293 8.63 -3.60 4.84
CA PRO A 293 7.62 -4.54 4.36
C PRO A 293 7.29 -5.58 5.42
N TRP A 294 6.01 -5.73 5.75
CA TRP A 294 5.55 -6.64 6.80
C TRP A 294 5.16 -7.99 6.25
N GLY A 295 5.63 -9.07 6.88
CA GLY A 295 5.18 -10.43 6.62
C GLY A 295 5.63 -11.04 5.29
N VAL A 296 6.58 -10.41 4.60
CA VAL A 296 7.13 -10.89 3.33
C VAL A 296 8.67 -10.83 3.33
N PRO A 297 9.34 -11.68 2.53
CA PRO A 297 10.77 -11.55 2.30
C PRO A 297 11.11 -10.17 1.73
N HIS A 298 12.10 -9.50 2.31
CA HIS A 298 12.48 -8.18 1.83
C HIS A 298 13.95 -7.84 2.09
N VAL A 299 14.47 -6.92 1.30
CA VAL A 299 15.75 -6.24 1.51
C VAL A 299 15.51 -4.75 1.60
N VAL A 300 15.98 -4.13 2.68
CA VAL A 300 15.93 -2.68 2.88
C VAL A 300 17.27 -2.07 2.49
N LEU A 301 17.24 -1.12 1.57
CA LEU A 301 18.37 -0.31 1.18
C LEU A 301 18.20 1.09 1.79
N GLN A 302 19.11 1.47 2.70
CA GLN A 302 19.14 2.81 3.30
C GLN A 302 20.59 3.24 3.47
N THR A 303 20.93 4.41 2.96
CA THR A 303 22.26 4.99 3.13
C THR A 303 22.37 5.83 4.40
N PRO A 304 23.58 6.05 4.94
CA PRO A 304 23.79 6.98 6.06
C PRO A 304 23.28 8.40 5.80
N ALA A 305 23.31 8.84 4.53
CA ALA A 305 22.78 10.14 4.10
C ALA A 305 21.24 10.23 4.14
N ARG A 306 20.54 9.09 4.30
CA ARG A 306 19.08 8.99 4.32
C ARG A 306 18.40 9.60 3.08
N VAL A 307 19.02 9.45 1.93
CA VAL A 307 18.47 9.80 0.61
C VAL A 307 18.66 8.63 -0.34
N VAL A 308 17.62 8.26 -1.06
CA VAL A 308 17.68 7.10 -1.97
C VAL A 308 18.56 7.36 -3.19
N SER A 309 18.78 8.62 -3.56
CA SER A 309 19.70 8.97 -4.66
C SER A 309 21.15 8.58 -4.43
N ALA A 310 21.52 8.27 -3.18
CA ALA A 310 22.85 7.77 -2.83
C ALA A 310 22.97 6.23 -2.91
N ILE A 311 21.87 5.52 -3.13
CA ILE A 311 21.88 4.06 -3.35
C ILE A 311 22.40 3.82 -4.76
N THR A 312 23.39 2.95 -4.89
CA THR A 312 24.03 2.63 -6.16
C THR A 312 23.24 1.54 -6.92
N VAL A 313 23.36 1.54 -8.25
CA VAL A 313 22.72 0.50 -9.09
C VAL A 313 23.24 -0.90 -8.77
N PRO A 314 24.56 -1.13 -8.54
CA PRO A 314 25.04 -2.45 -8.11
C PRO A 314 24.43 -2.95 -6.81
N GLU A 315 24.25 -2.10 -5.78
CA GLU A 315 23.59 -2.48 -4.53
C GLU A 315 22.12 -2.91 -4.78
N ALA A 316 21.40 -2.15 -5.59
CA ALA A 316 20.02 -2.47 -5.97
C ALA A 316 19.94 -3.79 -6.74
N GLN A 317 20.83 -4.02 -7.69
CA GLN A 317 20.90 -5.27 -8.46
C GLN A 317 21.22 -6.48 -7.57
N GLN A 318 22.20 -6.35 -6.67
CA GLN A 318 22.56 -7.40 -5.70
C GLN A 318 21.36 -7.78 -4.83
N ALA A 319 20.63 -6.78 -4.31
CA ALA A 319 19.44 -7.01 -3.49
C ALA A 319 18.33 -7.74 -4.27
N ILE A 320 18.12 -7.40 -5.54
CA ILE A 320 17.18 -8.13 -6.42
C ILE A 320 17.64 -9.59 -6.59
N THR A 321 18.90 -9.82 -6.91
CA THR A 321 19.46 -11.17 -7.09
C THR A 321 19.30 -12.02 -5.81
N GLN A 322 19.48 -11.42 -4.64
CA GLN A 322 19.29 -12.09 -3.35
C GLN A 322 17.85 -12.60 -3.14
N LEU A 323 16.84 -11.86 -3.61
CA LEU A 323 15.43 -12.23 -3.43
C LEU A 323 14.86 -13.10 -4.56
N LEU A 324 15.51 -13.19 -5.70
CA LEU A 324 15.02 -13.97 -6.86
C LEU A 324 14.67 -15.44 -6.55
N PRO A 325 15.42 -16.19 -5.71
CA PRO A 325 15.03 -17.57 -5.36
C PRO A 325 13.70 -17.69 -4.63
N LEU A 326 13.15 -16.57 -4.11
CA LEU A 326 11.87 -16.50 -3.42
C LEU A 326 10.75 -15.97 -4.34
N ALA A 327 11.11 -15.48 -5.54
CA ALA A 327 10.16 -15.05 -6.55
C ALA A 327 9.33 -16.26 -7.05
N GLY A 328 8.02 -16.06 -7.22
CA GLY A 328 7.11 -17.12 -7.68
C GLY A 328 6.66 -18.14 -6.64
N ARG A 329 7.27 -18.20 -5.45
CA ARG A 329 6.83 -19.12 -4.38
C ARG A 329 5.64 -18.58 -3.58
N ALA A 330 5.37 -17.29 -3.63
CA ALA A 330 4.30 -16.63 -2.88
C ALA A 330 2.88 -16.90 -3.41
N GLY A 331 2.74 -17.51 -4.59
CA GLY A 331 1.44 -17.83 -5.21
C GLY A 331 0.88 -19.22 -4.89
N SER A 332 1.57 -20.04 -4.10
CA SER A 332 1.21 -21.45 -3.84
C SER A 332 0.78 -21.72 -2.40
N GLN A 333 0.40 -20.71 -1.63
CA GLN A 333 -0.35 -20.96 -0.39
C GLN A 333 -1.86 -20.96 -0.68
N PRO A 334 -2.58 -22.03 -0.26
CA PRO A 334 -4.00 -22.23 -0.51
C PRO A 334 -4.90 -21.23 0.17
#